data_07daf0f9d5082da322887df2c700c257
#
_entry.id   07daf0f9d5082da322887df2c700c257
#
_cell.length_a   1.000
_cell.length_b   1.000
_cell.length_c   1.000
_cell.angle_alpha   90.00
_cell.angle_beta   90.00
_cell.angle_gamma   90.00
#
_symmetry.space_group_name_H-M   'P 1'
#
loop_
_entity.id
_entity.type
_entity.pdbx_description
1 polymer ?
#
loop_
_entity_poly.entity_id
_entity_poly.type
_entity_poly.pdbx_seq_one_letter_code
_entity_poly.pdbx_strand_id
1 'polypeptide(L)'
;SYTDRTRAYIKIQDGCSQFCSYCIIPYARGPVRSRNEDEVIEEIKKLAKKGFSEIILVGIHVASYGKDLGNTSLENLLLKADEIDGIKRIRMSSIEPMTLNKSFVDKVKVSKKLCNHFHISLQSGCDETLKRMNRHYTTAQYMEIVNGLRTAFPDTAVTTDIMVGFPGETDEEFQKTAEFVKKADFADAHVFMYSQRRGTPAAKRPDQIPPEVKEKRSKEIIEIVKHSRESFLSRFIGSTHEVLFE
;
A
#
# COMPACT_ATOMS: atom_id res chain seq x y z
N SER A 1 -8.38 8.76 24.55
CA SER A 1 -7.76 7.69 25.34
C SER A 1 -7.53 6.50 24.44
N TYR A 2 -6.36 5.90 24.48
CA TYR A 2 -5.98 4.73 23.68
C TYR A 2 -6.43 3.41 24.30
N THR A 3 -7.34 3.43 25.25
CA THR A 3 -7.65 2.31 26.15
C THR A 3 -8.44 1.15 25.52
N ASP A 4 -8.96 1.31 24.28
CA ASP A 4 -9.80 0.30 23.64
C ASP A 4 -9.24 -0.21 22.30
N ARG A 5 -7.95 0.03 22.00
CA ARG A 5 -7.32 -0.42 20.75
C ARG A 5 -6.22 -1.41 21.03
N THR A 6 -6.27 -2.56 20.36
CA THR A 6 -5.26 -3.62 20.45
C THR A 6 -3.98 -3.28 19.71
N ARG A 7 -4.02 -2.34 18.77
CA ARG A 7 -2.88 -1.89 17.96
C ARG A 7 -2.71 -0.36 18.01
N ALA A 8 -1.48 0.12 17.87
CA ALA A 8 -1.15 1.53 17.86
C ALA A 8 -0.71 2.00 16.47
N TYR A 9 -1.24 3.14 16.02
CA TYR A 9 -0.85 3.80 14.79
C TYR A 9 0.22 4.86 15.08
N ILE A 10 1.35 4.76 14.41
CA ILE A 10 2.48 5.69 14.58
C ILE A 10 2.73 6.41 13.27
N LYS A 11 2.43 7.71 13.25
CA LYS A 11 2.72 8.55 12.09
C LYS A 11 4.22 8.83 12.04
N ILE A 12 4.89 8.30 11.02
CA ILE A 12 6.34 8.45 10.84
C ILE A 12 6.70 9.50 9.79
N GLN A 13 5.74 9.86 8.91
CA GLN A 13 6.01 10.72 7.77
C GLN A 13 4.76 11.52 7.37
N ASP A 14 4.93 12.73 6.82
CA ASP A 14 3.90 13.59 6.23
C ASP A 14 4.38 14.16 4.89
N GLY A 15 3.42 14.65 4.08
CA GLY A 15 3.69 15.21 2.76
C GLY A 15 4.00 14.16 1.69
N CYS A 16 4.01 14.58 0.42
CA CYS A 16 4.27 13.71 -0.73
C CYS A 16 4.76 14.53 -1.91
N SER A 17 5.76 14.03 -2.65
CA SER A 17 6.32 14.67 -3.84
C SER A 17 6.09 13.85 -5.12
N GLN A 18 5.10 12.94 -5.15
CA GLN A 18 4.82 12.09 -6.32
C GLN A 18 4.02 12.82 -7.41
N PHE A 19 3.21 13.82 -7.07
CA PHE A 19 2.39 14.59 -8.02
C PHE A 19 1.55 13.73 -8.96
N CYS A 20 0.97 12.62 -8.45
CA CYS A 20 -0.01 11.84 -9.22
C CYS A 20 -1.12 12.76 -9.74
N SER A 21 -1.51 12.61 -11.00
CA SER A 21 -2.38 13.56 -11.70
C SER A 21 -3.79 13.74 -11.10
N TYR A 22 -4.23 12.79 -10.28
CA TYR A 22 -5.52 12.80 -9.56
C TYR A 22 -5.42 13.29 -8.11
N CYS A 23 -4.20 13.53 -7.59
CA CYS A 23 -3.97 13.71 -6.17
C CYS A 23 -3.72 15.18 -5.81
N ILE A 24 -4.44 15.69 -4.82
CA ILE A 24 -4.27 17.06 -4.29
C ILE A 24 -3.25 17.14 -3.14
N ILE A 25 -2.82 15.99 -2.62
CA ILE A 25 -1.98 15.90 -1.41
C ILE A 25 -0.67 16.68 -1.50
N PRO A 26 0.11 16.64 -2.59
CA PRO A 26 1.34 17.43 -2.67
C PRO A 26 1.10 18.94 -2.45
N TYR A 27 -0.03 19.44 -2.92
CA TYR A 27 -0.41 20.86 -2.78
C TYR A 27 -0.99 21.18 -1.39
N ALA A 28 -1.68 20.21 -0.77
CA ALA A 28 -2.33 20.41 0.53
C ALA A 28 -1.39 20.13 1.71
N ARG A 29 -0.49 19.16 1.58
CA ARG A 29 0.42 18.72 2.66
C ARG A 29 1.87 19.16 2.44
N GLY A 30 2.24 19.58 1.23
CA GLY A 30 3.60 19.97 0.86
C GLY A 30 4.56 18.78 0.71
N PRO A 31 5.88 19.05 0.67
CA PRO A 31 6.90 18.05 0.42
C PRO A 31 7.00 17.02 1.55
N VAL A 32 7.78 15.97 1.30
CA VAL A 32 8.09 14.92 2.28
C VAL A 32 8.70 15.52 3.54
N ARG A 33 8.20 15.11 4.69
CA ARG A 33 8.72 15.41 6.03
C ARG A 33 8.67 14.16 6.88
N SER A 34 9.82 13.63 7.20
CA SER A 34 9.97 12.46 8.07
C SER A 34 10.13 12.88 9.52
N ARG A 35 9.59 12.09 10.43
CA ARG A 35 9.91 12.24 11.86
C ARG A 35 11.32 11.71 12.14
N ASN A 36 11.98 12.29 13.12
CA ASN A 36 13.27 11.80 13.60
C ASN A 36 13.14 10.33 14.03
N GLU A 37 14.10 9.50 13.65
CA GLU A 37 14.10 8.06 13.91
C GLU A 37 14.08 7.75 15.41
N ASP A 38 14.90 8.43 16.19
CA ASP A 38 15.01 8.19 17.64
C ASP A 38 13.69 8.53 18.36
N GLU A 39 13.00 9.61 17.94
CA GLU A 39 11.68 9.96 18.47
C GLU A 39 10.64 8.88 18.18
N VAL A 40 10.65 8.31 16.97
CA VAL A 40 9.74 7.23 16.59
C VAL A 40 10.04 5.97 17.42
N ILE A 41 11.29 5.60 17.56
CA ILE A 41 11.72 4.44 18.35
C ILE A 41 11.32 4.62 19.83
N GLU A 42 11.53 5.79 20.41
CA GLU A 42 11.12 6.06 21.79
C GLU A 42 9.60 6.02 21.98
N GLU A 43 8.82 6.47 20.99
CA GLU A 43 7.36 6.32 21.01
C GLU A 43 6.95 4.83 20.98
N ILE A 44 7.59 4.02 20.13
CA ILE A 44 7.33 2.56 20.06
C ILE A 44 7.62 1.90 21.41
N LYS A 45 8.76 2.22 22.05
CA LYS A 45 9.10 1.70 23.39
C LYS A 45 8.07 2.08 24.45
N LYS A 46 7.56 3.32 24.43
CA LYS A 46 6.50 3.77 25.34
C LYS A 46 5.18 3.02 25.10
N LEU A 47 4.83 2.73 23.85
CA LEU A 47 3.65 1.94 23.51
C LEU A 47 3.79 0.48 23.94
N ALA A 48 4.96 -0.13 23.73
CA ALA A 48 5.25 -1.47 24.23
C ALA A 48 5.09 -1.59 25.74
N LYS A 49 5.61 -0.62 26.51
CA LYS A 49 5.42 -0.55 27.97
C LYS A 49 3.97 -0.37 28.41
N LYS A 50 3.10 0.20 27.55
CA LYS A 50 1.64 0.32 27.77
C LYS A 50 0.88 -0.94 27.36
N GLY A 51 1.55 -2.00 26.90
CA GLY A 51 0.95 -3.29 26.55
C GLY A 51 0.50 -3.40 25.08
N PHE A 52 0.78 -2.43 24.22
CA PHE A 52 0.53 -2.59 22.78
C PHE A 52 1.50 -3.61 22.20
N SER A 53 0.96 -4.66 21.58
CA SER A 53 1.75 -5.72 20.95
C SER A 53 1.89 -5.58 19.43
N GLU A 54 1.01 -4.80 18.78
CA GLU A 54 1.09 -4.48 17.36
C GLU A 54 1.19 -2.97 17.14
N ILE A 55 2.10 -2.57 16.25
CA ILE A 55 2.23 -1.19 15.75
C ILE A 55 2.00 -1.15 14.24
N ILE A 56 1.40 -0.06 13.78
CA ILE A 56 1.24 0.24 12.36
C ILE A 56 1.99 1.53 12.05
N LEU A 57 3.02 1.45 11.22
CA LEU A 57 3.73 2.62 10.72
C LEU A 57 2.91 3.27 9.62
N VAL A 58 2.50 4.51 9.81
CA VAL A 58 1.64 5.24 8.88
C VAL A 58 2.27 6.55 8.43
N GLY A 59 1.89 6.98 7.23
CA GLY A 59 2.30 8.25 6.65
C GLY A 59 1.48 8.54 5.39
N ILE A 60 1.65 9.73 4.85
CA ILE A 60 1.07 10.10 3.55
C ILE A 60 1.74 9.30 2.42
N HIS A 61 3.04 9.11 2.51
CA HIS A 61 3.84 8.32 1.57
C HIS A 61 4.99 7.65 2.33
N VAL A 62 4.67 6.61 3.08
CA VAL A 62 5.61 5.90 3.99
C VAL A 62 6.91 5.49 3.28
N ALA A 63 6.81 5.11 2.02
CA ALA A 63 7.93 4.78 1.13
C ALA A 63 8.99 5.90 0.97
N SER A 64 8.66 7.13 1.35
CA SER A 64 9.60 8.27 1.34
C SER A 64 10.21 8.56 2.70
N TYR A 65 9.93 7.76 3.73
CA TYR A 65 10.51 7.97 5.05
C TYR A 65 12.05 7.96 4.99
N GLY A 66 12.65 8.94 5.63
CA GLY A 66 14.10 9.10 5.75
C GLY A 66 14.79 9.78 4.56
N LYS A 67 14.13 9.92 3.39
CA LYS A 67 14.74 10.54 2.20
C LYS A 67 15.15 12.00 2.42
N ASP A 68 14.41 12.72 3.23
CA ASP A 68 14.66 14.12 3.61
C ASP A 68 15.65 14.24 4.79
N LEU A 69 15.83 13.19 5.56
CA LEU A 69 16.79 13.15 6.67
C LEU A 69 18.20 12.76 6.23
N GLY A 70 18.33 11.91 5.20
CA GLY A 70 19.61 11.49 4.61
C GLY A 70 20.45 10.51 5.43
N ASN A 71 20.06 10.22 6.68
CA ASN A 71 20.81 9.35 7.61
C ASN A 71 20.04 8.10 8.06
N THR A 72 18.82 7.92 7.57
CA THR A 72 17.96 6.76 7.86
C THR A 72 17.10 6.38 6.66
N SER A 73 16.38 5.27 6.78
CA SER A 73 15.45 4.77 5.77
C SER A 73 14.31 3.99 6.43
N LEU A 74 13.25 3.69 5.65
CA LEU A 74 12.13 2.90 6.15
C LEU A 74 12.58 1.52 6.64
N GLU A 75 13.45 0.84 5.89
CA GLU A 75 13.97 -0.46 6.27
C GLU A 75 14.82 -0.41 7.55
N ASN A 76 15.60 0.64 7.74
CA ASN A 76 16.39 0.80 8.99
C ASN A 76 15.46 1.01 10.18
N LEU A 77 14.42 1.84 10.04
CA LEU A 77 13.42 2.04 11.09
C LEU A 77 12.68 0.73 11.43
N LEU A 78 12.30 -0.07 10.41
CA LEU A 78 11.65 -1.36 10.61
C LEU A 78 12.53 -2.32 11.40
N LEU A 79 13.82 -2.44 11.05
CA LEU A 79 14.75 -3.33 11.74
C LEU A 79 15.03 -2.88 13.19
N LYS A 80 15.14 -1.57 13.44
CA LYS A 80 15.25 -1.05 14.82
C LYS A 80 13.97 -1.30 15.63
N ALA A 81 12.80 -1.16 15.02
CA ALA A 81 11.53 -1.47 15.68
C ALA A 81 11.38 -2.98 15.98
N ASP A 82 11.95 -3.84 15.15
CA ASP A 82 11.96 -5.31 15.34
C ASP A 82 12.69 -5.72 16.63
N GLU A 83 13.67 -4.93 17.08
CA GLU A 83 14.45 -5.19 18.30
C GLU A 83 13.72 -4.82 19.61
N ILE A 84 12.58 -4.09 19.53
CA ILE A 84 11.91 -3.57 20.72
C ILE A 84 11.10 -4.67 21.41
N ASP A 85 11.45 -4.99 22.65
CA ASP A 85 10.70 -5.94 23.46
C ASP A 85 9.25 -5.46 23.73
N GLY A 86 8.32 -6.43 23.78
CA GLY A 86 6.91 -6.15 23.99
C GLY A 86 6.13 -5.94 22.68
N ILE A 87 6.77 -5.47 21.60
CA ILE A 87 6.17 -5.46 20.27
C ILE A 87 6.33 -6.85 19.65
N LYS A 88 5.22 -7.42 19.18
CA LYS A 88 5.17 -8.74 18.51
C LYS A 88 4.92 -8.62 17.01
N ARG A 89 4.28 -7.53 16.57
CA ARG A 89 3.84 -7.35 15.19
C ARG A 89 4.11 -5.92 14.72
N ILE A 90 4.66 -5.78 13.54
CA ILE A 90 4.90 -4.49 12.87
C ILE A 90 4.21 -4.54 11.52
N ARG A 91 3.35 -3.58 11.26
CA ARG A 91 2.64 -3.42 9.99
C ARG A 91 2.98 -2.07 9.35
N MET A 92 3.04 -2.05 8.05
CA MET A 92 3.16 -0.82 7.27
C MET A 92 1.82 -0.45 6.63
N SER A 93 1.54 0.82 6.50
CA SER A 93 0.47 1.31 5.62
C SER A 93 0.85 1.14 4.14
N SER A 94 0.04 1.68 3.22
CA SER A 94 0.25 1.56 1.77
C SER A 94 1.65 1.98 1.33
N ILE A 95 2.26 1.14 0.50
CA ILE A 95 3.62 1.34 -0.02
C ILE A 95 3.60 1.51 -1.54
N GLU A 96 4.46 2.39 -2.01
CA GLU A 96 4.73 2.58 -3.42
C GLU A 96 5.51 1.36 -3.97
N PRO A 97 5.11 0.78 -5.12
CA PRO A 97 5.71 -0.46 -5.64
C PRO A 97 7.23 -0.40 -5.72
N MET A 98 7.80 0.65 -6.31
CA MET A 98 9.24 0.77 -6.55
C MET A 98 10.11 0.81 -5.29
N THR A 99 9.51 0.99 -4.12
CA THR A 99 10.22 0.89 -2.83
C THR A 99 10.50 -0.55 -2.45
N LEU A 100 9.60 -1.46 -2.79
CA LEU A 100 9.69 -2.90 -2.49
C LEU A 100 10.61 -3.64 -3.47
N ASN A 101 11.73 -3.01 -3.85
CA ASN A 101 12.75 -3.62 -4.66
C ASN A 101 13.52 -4.72 -3.91
N LYS A 102 14.33 -5.47 -4.65
CA LYS A 102 15.11 -6.60 -4.09
C LYS A 102 15.95 -6.19 -2.88
N SER A 103 16.59 -5.01 -2.90
CA SER A 103 17.42 -4.53 -1.78
C SER A 103 16.60 -4.31 -0.50
N PHE A 104 15.41 -3.68 -0.62
CA PHE A 104 14.49 -3.50 0.50
C PHE A 104 14.04 -4.86 1.05
N VAL A 105 13.55 -5.75 0.17
CA VAL A 105 13.06 -7.07 0.56
C VAL A 105 14.14 -7.90 1.25
N ASP A 106 15.37 -7.93 0.69
CA ASP A 106 16.49 -8.67 1.27
C ASP A 106 16.88 -8.17 2.67
N LYS A 107 16.71 -6.88 2.94
CA LYS A 107 16.94 -6.30 4.28
C LYS A 107 15.85 -6.67 5.27
N VAL A 108 14.57 -6.53 4.87
CA VAL A 108 13.46 -6.67 5.83
C VAL A 108 13.00 -8.12 6.03
N LYS A 109 13.37 -9.05 5.15
CA LYS A 109 13.00 -10.47 5.28
C LYS A 109 13.57 -11.15 6.54
N VAL A 110 14.58 -10.55 7.18
CA VAL A 110 15.14 -11.06 8.44
C VAL A 110 14.29 -10.69 9.65
N SER A 111 13.38 -9.73 9.52
CA SER A 111 12.47 -9.32 10.58
C SER A 111 11.56 -10.48 11.00
N LYS A 112 11.45 -10.68 12.32
CA LYS A 112 10.56 -11.69 12.92
C LYS A 112 9.19 -11.13 13.26
N LYS A 113 9.03 -9.81 13.26
CA LYS A 113 7.82 -9.10 13.68
C LYS A 113 7.07 -8.43 12.55
N LEU A 114 7.71 -8.27 11.37
CA LEU A 114 7.04 -7.71 10.19
C LEU A 114 5.89 -8.62 9.78
N CYS A 115 4.68 -8.07 9.74
CA CYS A 115 3.49 -8.81 9.31
C CYS A 115 3.63 -9.26 7.86
N ASN A 116 3.26 -10.50 7.58
CA ASN A 116 3.26 -11.07 6.23
C ASN A 116 2.10 -10.52 5.38
N HIS A 117 2.05 -9.20 5.28
CA HIS A 117 1.04 -8.44 4.55
C HIS A 117 1.65 -7.16 3.97
N PHE A 118 1.47 -6.97 2.67
CA PHE A 118 1.92 -5.76 1.97
C PHE A 118 0.77 -5.15 1.19
N HIS A 119 0.41 -3.92 1.54
CA HIS A 119 -0.54 -3.14 0.76
C HIS A 119 0.23 -2.29 -0.25
N ILE A 120 0.11 -2.63 -1.53
CA ILE A 120 0.92 -2.03 -2.61
C ILE A 120 -0.01 -1.31 -3.59
N SER A 121 0.09 0.01 -3.69
CA SER A 121 -0.81 0.83 -4.51
C SER A 121 -0.59 0.59 -6.01
N LEU A 122 -1.46 -0.20 -6.65
CA LEU A 122 -1.44 -0.47 -8.10
C LEU A 122 -2.06 0.68 -8.90
N GLN A 123 -3.23 1.13 -8.51
CA GLN A 123 -4.10 2.12 -9.15
C GLN A 123 -4.72 1.65 -10.48
N SER A 124 -3.94 1.10 -11.43
CA SER A 124 -4.44 0.54 -12.71
C SER A 124 -3.52 -0.60 -13.18
N GLY A 125 -4.09 -1.61 -13.82
CA GLY A 125 -3.37 -2.69 -14.48
C GLY A 125 -3.04 -2.42 -15.95
N CYS A 126 -3.08 -1.17 -16.40
CA CYS A 126 -2.78 -0.74 -17.77
C CYS A 126 -1.72 0.37 -17.77
N ASP A 127 -0.63 0.16 -18.50
CA ASP A 127 0.52 1.08 -18.52
C ASP A 127 0.16 2.45 -19.09
N GLU A 128 -0.71 2.52 -20.09
CA GLU A 128 -1.18 3.76 -20.68
C GLU A 128 -1.97 4.60 -19.65
N THR A 129 -2.80 3.94 -18.85
CA THR A 129 -3.55 4.59 -17.76
C THR A 129 -2.61 5.02 -16.63
N LEU A 130 -1.66 4.16 -16.21
CA LEU A 130 -0.63 4.52 -15.22
C LEU A 130 0.17 5.74 -15.63
N LYS A 131 0.56 5.83 -16.90
CA LYS A 131 1.26 7.01 -17.44
C LYS A 131 0.41 8.28 -17.34
N ARG A 132 -0.88 8.22 -17.68
CA ARG A 132 -1.81 9.36 -17.51
C ARG A 132 -2.02 9.72 -16.05
N MET A 133 -1.97 8.75 -15.14
CA MET A 133 -2.01 8.96 -13.69
C MET A 133 -0.73 9.57 -13.13
N ASN A 134 0.32 9.75 -13.95
CA ASN A 134 1.67 10.14 -13.53
C ASN A 134 2.26 9.15 -12.51
N ARG A 135 2.10 7.83 -12.78
CA ARG A 135 2.73 6.76 -12.02
C ARG A 135 4.06 6.38 -12.68
N HIS A 136 5.08 6.11 -11.88
CA HIS A 136 6.46 5.91 -12.34
C HIS A 136 6.88 4.43 -12.29
N TYR A 137 5.97 3.54 -12.63
CA TYR A 137 6.21 2.09 -12.79
C TYR A 137 5.30 1.54 -13.88
N THR A 138 5.67 0.36 -14.38
CA THR A 138 4.87 -0.43 -15.32
C THR A 138 4.19 -1.60 -14.61
N THR A 139 3.18 -2.16 -15.26
CA THR A 139 2.51 -3.39 -14.80
C THR A 139 3.49 -4.57 -14.69
N ALA A 140 4.46 -4.66 -15.60
CA ALA A 140 5.53 -5.67 -15.56
C ALA A 140 6.40 -5.53 -14.31
N GLN A 141 6.87 -4.32 -14.00
CA GLN A 141 7.65 -4.04 -12.78
C GLN A 141 6.83 -4.33 -11.51
N TYR A 142 5.55 -3.97 -11.51
CA TYR A 142 4.67 -4.26 -10.38
C TYR A 142 4.55 -5.78 -10.15
N MET A 143 4.34 -6.55 -11.22
CA MET A 143 4.24 -8.01 -11.12
C MET A 143 5.56 -8.66 -10.65
N GLU A 144 6.71 -8.14 -11.10
CA GLU A 144 8.03 -8.59 -10.62
C GLU A 144 8.16 -8.38 -9.10
N ILE A 145 7.73 -7.23 -8.59
CA ILE A 145 7.73 -6.92 -7.15
C ILE A 145 6.81 -7.89 -6.38
N VAL A 146 5.60 -8.13 -6.86
CA VAL A 146 4.65 -9.07 -6.24
C VAL A 146 5.25 -10.47 -6.18
N ASN A 147 5.85 -10.94 -7.26
CA ASN A 147 6.48 -12.26 -7.32
C ASN A 147 7.72 -12.34 -6.39
N GLY A 148 8.51 -11.27 -6.33
CA GLY A 148 9.65 -11.17 -5.41
C GLY A 148 9.23 -11.25 -3.94
N LEU A 149 8.13 -10.57 -3.57
CA LEU A 149 7.55 -10.65 -2.23
C LEU A 149 7.03 -12.05 -1.90
N ARG A 150 6.31 -12.69 -2.81
CA ARG A 150 5.81 -14.07 -2.62
C ARG A 150 6.94 -15.08 -2.47
N THR A 151 8.06 -14.86 -3.13
CA THR A 151 9.26 -15.69 -2.98
C THR A 151 9.93 -15.48 -1.63
N ALA A 152 10.03 -14.23 -1.18
CA ALA A 152 10.71 -13.87 0.07
C ALA A 152 9.86 -14.15 1.32
N PHE A 153 8.53 -14.03 1.18
CA PHE A 153 7.55 -14.18 2.25
C PHE A 153 6.45 -15.17 1.79
N PRO A 154 6.62 -16.47 2.01
CA PRO A 154 5.59 -17.46 1.69
C PRO A 154 4.25 -17.10 2.33
N ASP A 155 3.16 -17.35 1.62
CA ASP A 155 1.78 -17.04 2.03
C ASP A 155 1.49 -15.56 2.33
N THR A 156 2.32 -14.65 1.79
CA THR A 156 2.11 -13.22 2.00
C THR A 156 0.78 -12.75 1.40
N ALA A 157 0.04 -11.96 2.19
CA ALA A 157 -1.13 -11.24 1.71
C ALA A 157 -0.68 -9.98 0.96
N VAL A 158 -0.79 -9.98 -0.36
CA VAL A 158 -0.63 -8.76 -1.17
C VAL A 158 -2.01 -8.16 -1.41
N THR A 159 -2.22 -6.96 -0.88
CA THR A 159 -3.44 -6.18 -1.11
C THR A 159 -3.15 -4.89 -1.87
N THR A 160 -4.17 -4.30 -2.48
CA THR A 160 -3.94 -3.15 -3.36
C THR A 160 -5.13 -2.18 -3.41
N ASP A 161 -4.89 -1.03 -4.03
CA ASP A 161 -5.92 -0.06 -4.45
C ASP A 161 -6.06 -0.10 -5.97
N ILE A 162 -7.30 -0.13 -6.47
CA ILE A 162 -7.62 -0.10 -7.91
C ILE A 162 -8.62 1.02 -8.17
N MET A 163 -8.28 1.93 -9.08
CA MET A 163 -9.13 3.02 -9.52
C MET A 163 -9.65 2.73 -10.92
N VAL A 164 -10.98 2.70 -11.09
CA VAL A 164 -11.62 2.53 -12.39
C VAL A 164 -12.22 3.84 -12.90
N GLY A 165 -12.33 3.95 -14.23
CA GLY A 165 -12.93 5.11 -14.88
C GLY A 165 -12.10 6.38 -14.74
N PHE A 166 -10.78 6.24 -14.74
CA PHE A 166 -9.85 7.37 -14.84
C PHE A 166 -10.06 8.09 -16.19
N PRO A 167 -9.94 9.44 -16.27
CA PRO A 167 -10.17 10.17 -17.52
C PRO A 167 -9.37 9.59 -18.69
N GLY A 168 -10.07 9.32 -19.79
CA GLY A 168 -9.54 8.70 -21.00
C GLY A 168 -9.28 7.20 -20.93
N GLU A 169 -9.73 6.50 -19.89
CA GLU A 169 -9.67 5.04 -19.82
C GLU A 169 -10.62 4.42 -20.84
N THR A 170 -10.08 3.75 -21.87
CA THR A 170 -10.90 3.04 -22.87
C THR A 170 -11.37 1.69 -22.34
N ASP A 171 -12.27 1.02 -23.09
CA ASP A 171 -12.70 -0.34 -22.72
C ASP A 171 -11.55 -1.34 -22.83
N GLU A 172 -10.67 -1.20 -23.82
CA GLU A 172 -9.48 -2.04 -23.99
C GLU A 172 -8.50 -1.86 -22.81
N GLU A 173 -8.30 -0.64 -22.34
CA GLU A 173 -7.45 -0.36 -21.18
C GLU A 173 -8.04 -0.91 -19.88
N PHE A 174 -9.36 -0.82 -19.74
CA PHE A 174 -10.06 -1.44 -18.63
C PHE A 174 -9.93 -2.96 -18.66
N GLN A 175 -10.08 -3.61 -19.83
CA GLN A 175 -9.91 -5.06 -19.96
C GLN A 175 -8.47 -5.49 -19.61
N LYS A 176 -7.45 -4.75 -20.04
CA LYS A 176 -6.06 -4.97 -19.59
C LYS A 176 -5.95 -4.93 -18.05
N THR A 177 -6.63 -3.97 -17.42
CA THR A 177 -6.65 -3.87 -15.94
C THR A 177 -7.33 -5.09 -15.32
N ALA A 178 -8.48 -5.53 -15.84
CA ALA A 178 -9.20 -6.70 -15.35
C ALA A 178 -8.37 -7.99 -15.49
N GLU A 179 -7.71 -8.19 -16.62
CA GLU A 179 -6.80 -9.32 -16.85
C GLU A 179 -5.59 -9.28 -15.91
N PHE A 180 -5.01 -8.10 -15.72
CA PHE A 180 -3.89 -7.93 -14.79
C PHE A 180 -4.28 -8.28 -13.35
N VAL A 181 -5.44 -7.82 -12.88
CA VAL A 181 -5.95 -8.10 -11.54
C VAL A 181 -6.18 -9.59 -11.33
N LYS A 182 -6.77 -10.29 -12.32
CA LYS A 182 -6.90 -11.76 -12.30
C LYS A 182 -5.53 -12.44 -12.18
N LYS A 183 -4.56 -12.02 -13.00
CA LYS A 183 -3.21 -12.59 -13.02
C LYS A 183 -2.44 -12.32 -11.72
N ALA A 184 -2.62 -11.14 -11.14
CA ALA A 184 -1.92 -10.74 -9.92
C ALA A 184 -2.40 -11.51 -8.69
N ASP A 185 -3.62 -12.05 -8.70
CA ASP A 185 -4.19 -12.90 -7.63
C ASP A 185 -4.01 -12.26 -6.25
N PHE A 186 -4.58 -11.05 -6.08
CA PHE A 186 -4.49 -10.30 -4.83
C PHE A 186 -5.28 -10.98 -3.71
N ALA A 187 -4.73 -10.91 -2.48
CA ALA A 187 -5.44 -11.36 -1.29
C ALA A 187 -6.69 -10.51 -1.00
N ASP A 188 -6.66 -9.24 -1.36
CA ASP A 188 -7.81 -8.31 -1.36
C ASP A 188 -7.48 -7.05 -2.15
N ALA A 189 -8.48 -6.25 -2.51
CA ALA A 189 -8.27 -4.93 -3.10
C ALA A 189 -9.39 -3.95 -2.73
N HIS A 190 -9.01 -2.69 -2.53
CA HIS A 190 -9.95 -1.59 -2.47
C HIS A 190 -10.22 -1.08 -3.89
N VAL A 191 -11.45 -1.26 -4.36
CA VAL A 191 -11.87 -0.81 -5.69
C VAL A 191 -12.70 0.45 -5.56
N PHE A 192 -12.31 1.50 -6.23
CA PHE A 192 -13.03 2.77 -6.21
C PHE A 192 -13.10 3.43 -7.58
N MET A 193 -14.18 4.15 -7.81
CA MET A 193 -14.38 4.94 -9.03
C MET A 193 -13.59 6.25 -8.93
N TYR A 194 -12.97 6.66 -10.03
CA TYR A 194 -12.34 7.97 -10.09
C TYR A 194 -13.36 9.09 -9.75
N SER A 195 -12.98 9.95 -8.83
CA SER A 195 -13.73 11.15 -8.44
C SER A 195 -12.90 12.40 -8.71
N GLN A 196 -13.49 13.39 -9.38
CA GLN A 196 -12.82 14.64 -9.68
C GLN A 196 -12.44 15.40 -8.40
N ARG A 197 -11.18 15.77 -8.30
CA ARG A 197 -10.65 16.60 -7.21
C ARG A 197 -10.27 17.98 -7.77
N ARG A 198 -10.98 19.01 -7.39
CA ARG A 198 -10.68 20.39 -7.81
C ARG A 198 -9.19 20.73 -7.60
N GLY A 199 -8.56 21.33 -8.58
CA GLY A 199 -7.14 21.71 -8.53
C GLY A 199 -6.17 20.63 -9.05
N THR A 200 -6.64 19.42 -9.37
CA THR A 200 -5.79 18.38 -9.93
C THR A 200 -5.77 18.40 -11.46
N PRO A 201 -4.66 17.96 -12.11
CA PRO A 201 -4.59 17.82 -13.56
C PRO A 201 -5.70 16.94 -14.15
N ALA A 202 -5.97 15.79 -13.51
CA ALA A 202 -6.99 14.84 -13.99
C ALA A 202 -8.40 15.43 -13.98
N ALA A 203 -8.73 16.33 -13.04
CA ALA A 203 -10.03 16.98 -12.98
C ALA A 203 -10.28 17.96 -14.16
N LYS A 204 -9.22 18.44 -14.80
CA LYS A 204 -9.29 19.38 -15.94
C LYS A 204 -9.41 18.67 -17.29
N ARG A 205 -9.26 17.36 -17.34
CA ARG A 205 -9.34 16.60 -18.60
C ARG A 205 -10.77 16.59 -19.12
N PRO A 206 -10.97 16.76 -20.44
CA PRO A 206 -12.30 16.77 -21.06
C PRO A 206 -12.90 15.37 -21.23
N ASP A 207 -12.08 14.32 -21.23
CA ASP A 207 -12.41 12.92 -21.50
C ASP A 207 -12.82 12.16 -20.20
N GLN A 208 -13.69 12.79 -19.41
CA GLN A 208 -14.23 12.18 -18.18
C GLN A 208 -15.13 10.98 -18.53
N ILE A 209 -14.98 9.90 -17.76
CA ILE A 209 -15.78 8.69 -17.96
C ILE A 209 -17.16 8.86 -17.28
N PRO A 210 -18.28 8.47 -17.96
CA PRO A 210 -19.61 8.53 -17.39
C PRO A 210 -19.76 7.70 -16.09
N PRO A 211 -20.60 8.13 -15.14
CA PRO A 211 -20.78 7.43 -13.86
C PRO A 211 -21.22 5.97 -14.01
N GLU A 212 -22.14 5.69 -14.95
CA GLU A 212 -22.65 4.34 -15.23
C GLU A 212 -21.56 3.38 -15.73
N VAL A 213 -20.61 3.89 -16.53
CA VAL A 213 -19.47 3.10 -17.00
C VAL A 213 -18.52 2.79 -15.83
N LYS A 214 -18.26 3.78 -14.98
CA LYS A 214 -17.44 3.59 -13.76
C LYS A 214 -18.06 2.55 -12.85
N GLU A 215 -19.37 2.61 -12.63
CA GLU A 215 -20.09 1.67 -11.77
C GLU A 215 -20.00 0.24 -12.32
N LYS A 216 -20.22 0.06 -13.64
CA LYS A 216 -20.08 -1.24 -14.30
C LYS A 216 -18.67 -1.80 -14.11
N ARG A 217 -17.64 -1.01 -14.41
CA ARG A 217 -16.23 -1.40 -14.27
C ARG A 217 -15.87 -1.73 -12.82
N SER A 218 -16.36 -0.95 -11.86
CA SER A 218 -16.14 -1.20 -10.43
C SER A 218 -16.71 -2.54 -9.98
N LYS A 219 -17.98 -2.84 -10.38
CA LYS A 219 -18.61 -4.13 -10.07
C LYS A 219 -17.82 -5.31 -10.64
N GLU A 220 -17.34 -5.21 -11.88
CA GLU A 220 -16.57 -6.26 -12.53
C GLU A 220 -15.24 -6.54 -11.79
N ILE A 221 -14.49 -5.50 -11.42
CA ILE A 221 -13.24 -5.68 -10.66
C ILE A 221 -13.51 -6.24 -9.25
N ILE A 222 -14.58 -5.80 -8.59
CA ILE A 222 -14.97 -6.31 -7.26
C ILE A 222 -15.23 -7.83 -7.31
N GLU A 223 -15.95 -8.32 -8.34
CA GLU A 223 -16.18 -9.76 -8.49
C GLU A 223 -14.88 -10.54 -8.75
N ILE A 224 -13.96 -10.00 -9.55
CA ILE A 224 -12.65 -10.61 -9.76
C ILE A 224 -11.87 -10.71 -8.42
N VAL A 225 -11.84 -9.62 -7.67
CA VAL A 225 -11.14 -9.56 -6.37
C VAL A 225 -11.76 -10.51 -5.35
N LYS A 226 -13.09 -10.63 -5.34
CA LYS A 226 -13.79 -11.57 -4.46
C LYS A 226 -13.33 -13.01 -4.68
N HIS A 227 -13.20 -13.44 -5.94
CA HIS A 227 -12.71 -14.79 -6.27
C HIS A 227 -11.26 -15.00 -5.82
N SER A 228 -10.37 -14.04 -6.08
CA SER A 228 -8.97 -14.16 -5.61
C SER A 228 -8.86 -14.15 -4.09
N ARG A 229 -9.69 -13.35 -3.40
CA ARG A 229 -9.75 -13.35 -1.93
C ARG A 229 -10.22 -14.71 -1.37
N GLU A 230 -11.27 -15.28 -1.94
CA GLU A 230 -11.76 -16.61 -1.54
C GLU A 230 -10.69 -17.68 -1.77
N SER A 231 -10.01 -17.64 -2.92
CA SER A 231 -8.87 -18.52 -3.23
C SER A 231 -7.73 -18.33 -2.22
N PHE A 232 -7.35 -17.10 -1.90
CA PHE A 232 -6.32 -16.81 -0.91
C PHE A 232 -6.68 -17.37 0.47
N LEU A 233 -7.90 -17.10 0.95
CA LEU A 233 -8.36 -17.54 2.27
C LEU A 233 -8.45 -19.07 2.36
N SER A 234 -8.83 -19.76 1.28
CA SER A 234 -8.93 -21.22 1.25
C SER A 234 -7.61 -21.94 1.53
N ARG A 235 -6.46 -21.26 1.26
CA ARG A 235 -5.12 -21.82 1.54
C ARG A 235 -4.86 -22.06 3.03
N PHE A 236 -5.60 -21.38 3.90
CA PHE A 236 -5.42 -21.44 5.36
C PHE A 236 -6.38 -22.41 6.06
N ILE A 237 -7.29 -23.06 5.31
CA ILE A 237 -8.22 -24.04 5.88
C ILE A 237 -7.42 -25.25 6.39
N GLY A 238 -7.64 -25.62 7.66
CA GLY A 238 -6.94 -26.73 8.32
C GLY A 238 -5.59 -26.35 8.92
N SER A 239 -5.15 -25.09 8.81
CA SER A 239 -3.94 -24.57 9.46
C SER A 239 -4.27 -23.83 10.76
N THR A 240 -3.27 -23.70 11.64
CA THR A 240 -3.38 -22.92 12.89
C THR A 240 -2.49 -21.70 12.79
N HIS A 241 -3.06 -20.52 13.10
CA HIS A 241 -2.36 -19.24 13.06
C HIS A 241 -2.56 -18.47 14.36
N GLU A 242 -1.51 -17.75 14.77
CA GLU A 242 -1.62 -16.77 15.85
C GLU A 242 -2.33 -15.51 15.33
N VAL A 243 -3.38 -15.11 16.04
CA VAL A 243 -4.18 -13.93 15.66
C VAL A 243 -4.22 -12.92 16.81
N LEU A 244 -4.32 -11.64 16.46
CA LEU A 244 -4.59 -10.55 17.38
C LEU A 244 -6.09 -10.25 17.33
N PHE A 245 -6.79 -10.46 18.44
CA PHE A 245 -8.22 -10.06 18.56
C PHE A 245 -8.35 -8.55 18.75
N GLU A 246 -9.34 -7.97 18.07
CA GLU A 246 -9.70 -6.53 18.10
C GLU A 246 -11.06 -6.31 18.76
#